data_afa279c78d0ed28a85cc4c12e800e78c
#
_entry.id   afa279c78d0ed28a85cc4c12e800e78c
#
_cell.length_a   1.000
_cell.length_b   1.000
_cell.length_c   1.000
_cell.angle_alpha   90.00
_cell.angle_beta   90.00
_cell.angle_gamma   90.00
#
_symmetry.space_group_name_H-M   'P 1'
#
loop_
_entity.id
_entity.type
_entity.pdbx_description
1 polymer ?
#
loop_
_entity_poly.entity_id
_entity_poly.type
_entity_poly.pdbx_seq_one_letter_code
_entity_poly.pdbx_strand_id
1 'polypeptide(L)'
;MTTKIAQMEDNILEQKNEKIELKMIKMSEVQSQEIEWLWYPFIPYGKLTIIQGDLGDGKTTLVLNIAAKLSKGEAFDGNMKALEPMNVIYQTAEDGLADTVKPRLELAGADCERIMVIDESDKSLSMIDERLEEALVTTGARVMILDPIQAYLGGGMDMNRANEARDMTKKLGLLAEKYKCAIILIGHMNKASGNKAAYRGMGSIDFFAVARSVILVGRIEEEPNLRAVVQIKNNLAEFGHPKAFQLSENGFQWMGDYEITADEVLGGVVPKGNKQEKAKQLLRELAETEKKVLSKDIFDIAKEHGISKRTLELAKTELGIKAVKDTDVWYWNLENLK
;
A
#
# COMPACT_ATOMS: atom_id res chain seq x y z
N MET A 1 35.81 11.34 49.16
CA MET A 1 35.63 11.07 47.71
C MET A 1 35.42 9.56 47.43
N THR A 2 36.15 8.70 48.11
CA THR A 2 36.14 7.21 47.95
C THR A 2 34.78 6.56 48.26
N THR A 3 34.04 7.04 49.24
CA THR A 3 32.75 6.47 49.68
C THR A 3 31.60 6.71 48.67
N LYS A 4 31.63 7.79 47.90
CA LYS A 4 30.61 8.08 46.86
C LYS A 4 30.79 7.23 45.58
N ILE A 5 32.06 6.90 45.28
CA ILE A 5 32.39 6.07 44.12
C ILE A 5 31.97 4.60 44.39
N ALA A 6 32.26 4.08 45.61
CA ALA A 6 31.83 2.75 46.00
C ALA A 6 30.29 2.60 46.03
N GLN A 7 29.57 3.62 46.50
CA GLN A 7 28.08 3.63 46.45
C GLN A 7 27.52 3.73 45.03
N MET A 8 28.21 4.38 44.09
CA MET A 8 27.84 4.40 42.68
C MET A 8 28.11 3.06 41.97
N GLU A 9 29.24 2.41 42.35
CA GLU A 9 29.58 1.07 41.81
C GLU A 9 28.63 0.00 42.35
N ASP A 10 28.24 0.05 43.63
CA ASP A 10 27.23 -0.85 44.21
C ASP A 10 25.84 -0.65 43.56
N ASN A 11 25.38 0.58 43.33
CA ASN A 11 24.12 0.87 42.61
C ASN A 11 24.15 0.41 41.13
N ILE A 12 25.31 0.49 40.46
CA ILE A 12 25.47 0.00 39.09
C ILE A 12 25.47 -1.55 39.05
N LEU A 13 26.01 -2.19 40.08
CA LEU A 13 26.00 -3.64 40.24
C LEU A 13 24.63 -4.17 40.64
N GLU A 14 23.85 -3.45 41.46
CA GLU A 14 22.47 -3.80 41.79
C GLU A 14 21.54 -3.68 40.59
N GLN A 15 21.68 -2.67 39.74
CA GLN A 15 20.93 -2.54 38.48
C GLN A 15 21.26 -3.63 37.42
N LYS A 16 22.43 -4.27 37.52
CA LYS A 16 22.85 -5.35 36.60
C LYS A 16 22.34 -6.75 37.01
N ASN A 17 21.76 -6.91 38.19
CA ASN A 17 21.37 -8.21 38.72
C ASN A 17 19.86 -8.36 38.99
N GLU A 18 18.98 -7.60 38.37
CA GLU A 18 17.57 -8.00 38.28
C GLU A 18 17.47 -9.30 37.45
N LYS A 19 17.49 -10.40 38.17
CA LYS A 19 17.29 -11.73 37.61
C LYS A 19 15.93 -11.75 36.93
N ILE A 20 15.92 -11.67 35.59
CA ILE A 20 14.68 -11.75 34.82
C ILE A 20 13.99 -13.06 35.20
N GLU A 21 12.83 -12.95 35.85
CA GLU A 21 12.07 -14.11 36.30
C GLU A 21 11.47 -14.82 35.07
N LEU A 22 11.70 -16.11 34.94
CA LEU A 22 11.11 -16.92 33.89
C LEU A 22 9.59 -16.95 34.05
N LYS A 23 8.87 -16.35 33.13
CA LYS A 23 7.42 -16.44 33.02
C LYS A 23 7.05 -17.38 31.87
N MET A 24 6.27 -18.42 32.17
CA MET A 24 5.77 -19.37 31.17
C MET A 24 4.25 -19.26 31.10
N ILE A 25 3.71 -19.26 29.88
CA ILE A 25 2.27 -19.26 29.64
C ILE A 25 1.93 -20.59 28.95
N LYS A 26 0.94 -21.31 29.48
CA LYS A 26 0.44 -22.50 28.81
C LYS A 26 -0.51 -22.08 27.67
N MET A 27 -0.34 -22.68 26.51
CA MET A 27 -1.22 -22.39 25.37
C MET A 27 -2.69 -22.69 25.61
N SER A 28 -2.99 -23.62 26.51
CA SER A 28 -4.36 -23.92 26.97
C SER A 28 -5.03 -22.77 27.76
N GLU A 29 -4.24 -21.84 28.27
CA GLU A 29 -4.70 -20.67 29.02
C GLU A 29 -4.87 -19.43 28.12
N VAL A 30 -4.38 -19.50 26.87
CA VAL A 30 -4.48 -18.43 25.89
C VAL A 30 -5.82 -18.50 25.15
N GLN A 31 -6.59 -17.43 25.22
CA GLN A 31 -7.81 -17.31 24.43
C GLN A 31 -7.47 -16.94 22.98
N SER A 32 -7.96 -17.72 22.04
CA SER A 32 -7.82 -17.38 20.62
C SER A 32 -8.65 -16.13 20.28
N GLN A 33 -8.09 -15.25 19.48
CA GLN A 33 -8.77 -14.05 19.00
C GLN A 33 -8.72 -14.01 17.48
N GLU A 34 -9.81 -13.58 16.87
CA GLU A 34 -9.85 -13.32 15.45
C GLU A 34 -9.09 -12.02 15.13
N ILE A 35 -8.52 -11.98 13.93
CA ILE A 35 -7.82 -10.77 13.46
C ILE A 35 -8.86 -9.77 12.98
N GLU A 36 -8.86 -8.60 13.60
CA GLU A 36 -9.64 -7.46 13.12
C GLU A 36 -8.89 -6.77 11.97
N TRP A 37 -9.61 -6.29 10.97
CA TRP A 37 -9.07 -5.63 9.79
C TRP A 37 -9.61 -4.22 9.65
N LEU A 38 -8.70 -3.28 9.41
CA LEU A 38 -9.05 -1.95 8.91
C LEU A 38 -9.47 -2.04 7.44
N TRP A 39 -8.73 -2.79 6.65
CA TRP A 39 -8.98 -3.06 5.23
C TRP A 39 -8.62 -4.51 4.91
N TYR A 40 -9.61 -5.37 4.83
CA TYR A 40 -9.39 -6.79 4.53
C TYR A 40 -9.04 -7.01 3.05
N PRO A 41 -8.02 -7.82 2.72
CA PRO A 41 -7.03 -8.43 3.60
C PRO A 41 -5.71 -7.62 3.67
N PHE A 42 -5.74 -6.32 3.38
CA PHE A 42 -4.56 -5.47 3.19
C PHE A 42 -3.98 -4.90 4.48
N ILE A 43 -4.83 -4.36 5.37
CA ILE A 43 -4.38 -3.65 6.57
C ILE A 43 -5.06 -4.21 7.81
N PRO A 44 -4.37 -5.04 8.63
CA PRO A 44 -4.88 -5.55 9.89
C PRO A 44 -4.73 -4.52 11.02
N TYR A 45 -5.67 -4.50 11.96
CA TYR A 45 -5.48 -3.83 13.24
C TYR A 45 -4.46 -4.55 14.13
N GLY A 46 -3.79 -3.80 14.99
CA GLY A 46 -2.82 -4.34 15.95
C GLY A 46 -1.54 -4.88 15.31
N LYS A 47 -1.26 -4.55 14.06
CA LYS A 47 -0.09 -5.03 13.32
C LYS A 47 0.53 -3.92 12.47
N LEU A 48 1.75 -4.19 12.00
CA LEU A 48 2.46 -3.31 11.07
C LEU A 48 2.12 -3.68 9.63
N THR A 49 1.76 -2.66 8.84
CA THR A 49 1.64 -2.75 7.39
C THR A 49 2.66 -1.82 6.75
N ILE A 50 3.37 -2.30 5.74
CA ILE A 50 4.27 -1.47 4.93
C ILE A 50 3.59 -1.17 3.60
N ILE A 51 3.63 0.10 3.18
CA ILE A 51 3.27 0.52 1.82
C ILE A 51 4.55 1.04 1.17
N GLN A 52 5.02 0.36 0.13
CA GLN A 52 6.27 0.70 -0.55
C GLN A 52 6.07 0.95 -2.04
N GLY A 53 6.99 1.65 -2.68
CA GLY A 53 7.00 1.96 -4.11
C GLY A 53 8.04 3.02 -4.42
N ASP A 54 8.26 3.31 -5.71
CA ASP A 54 9.21 4.33 -6.14
C ASP A 54 8.72 5.75 -5.79
N LEU A 55 9.63 6.72 -5.87
CA LEU A 55 9.28 8.14 -5.67
C LEU A 55 8.25 8.58 -6.71
N GLY A 56 7.22 9.30 -6.24
CA GLY A 56 6.15 9.80 -7.11
C GLY A 56 5.11 8.75 -7.53
N ASP A 57 5.10 7.55 -6.97
CA ASP A 57 4.09 6.52 -7.25
C ASP A 57 2.74 6.77 -6.57
N GLY A 58 2.61 7.84 -5.79
CA GLY A 58 1.34 8.23 -5.18
C GLY A 58 1.05 7.58 -3.83
N LYS A 59 2.05 7.01 -3.14
CA LYS A 59 1.90 6.40 -1.80
C LYS A 59 1.31 7.36 -0.77
N THR A 60 1.90 8.55 -0.62
CA THR A 60 1.41 9.61 0.26
C THR A 60 -0.03 10.02 -0.09
N THR A 61 -0.33 10.20 -1.39
CA THR A 61 -1.68 10.53 -1.83
C THR A 61 -2.68 9.42 -1.47
N LEU A 62 -2.30 8.15 -1.65
CA LEU A 62 -3.12 7.01 -1.25
C LEU A 62 -3.45 7.04 0.23
N VAL A 63 -2.44 7.18 1.11
CA VAL A 63 -2.69 7.12 2.57
C VAL A 63 -3.41 8.36 3.10
N LEU A 64 -3.21 9.54 2.50
CA LEU A 64 -3.99 10.73 2.84
C LEU A 64 -5.46 10.57 2.45
N ASN A 65 -5.77 9.95 1.30
CA ASN A 65 -7.15 9.63 0.94
C ASN A 65 -7.76 8.57 1.86
N ILE A 66 -7.02 7.55 2.25
CA ILE A 66 -7.48 6.58 3.26
C ILE A 66 -7.76 7.31 4.58
N ALA A 67 -6.84 8.15 5.08
CA ALA A 67 -7.02 8.93 6.30
C ALA A 67 -8.25 9.85 6.22
N ALA A 68 -8.45 10.52 5.09
CA ALA A 68 -9.60 11.39 4.86
C ALA A 68 -10.93 10.62 4.97
N LYS A 69 -11.03 9.46 4.33
CA LYS A 69 -12.22 8.60 4.40
C LYS A 69 -12.47 8.07 5.81
N LEU A 70 -11.41 7.61 6.49
CA LEU A 70 -11.50 7.12 7.86
C LEU A 70 -11.93 8.21 8.85
N SER A 71 -11.49 9.46 8.66
CA SER A 71 -11.90 10.58 9.51
C SER A 71 -13.42 10.84 9.47
N LYS A 72 -14.09 10.45 8.39
CA LYS A 72 -15.54 10.54 8.22
C LYS A 72 -16.29 9.22 8.41
N GLY A 73 -15.58 8.13 8.65
CA GLY A 73 -16.20 6.80 8.71
C GLY A 73 -16.67 6.27 7.36
N GLU A 74 -16.17 6.85 6.27
CA GLU A 74 -16.54 6.42 4.92
C GLU A 74 -15.69 5.22 4.47
N ALA A 75 -16.30 4.31 3.72
CA ALA A 75 -15.57 3.28 3.00
C ALA A 75 -14.69 3.92 1.91
N PHE A 76 -13.46 3.45 1.79
CA PHE A 76 -12.54 3.90 0.74
C PHE A 76 -12.31 2.86 -0.36
N ASP A 77 -12.80 1.65 -0.18
CA ASP A 77 -12.81 0.60 -1.18
C ASP A 77 -14.25 0.05 -1.31
N GLY A 78 -14.69 -0.22 -2.53
CA GLY A 78 -16.06 -0.67 -2.81
C GLY A 78 -16.48 -1.96 -2.10
N ASN A 79 -15.52 -2.75 -1.64
CA ASN A 79 -15.75 -3.98 -0.88
C ASN A 79 -15.81 -3.75 0.64
N MET A 80 -15.61 -2.53 1.11
CA MET A 80 -15.67 -2.18 2.52
C MET A 80 -17.07 -1.71 2.93
N LYS A 81 -17.41 -2.00 4.17
CA LYS A 81 -18.54 -1.33 4.84
C LYS A 81 -18.09 0.02 5.39
N ALA A 82 -19.02 0.96 5.51
CA ALA A 82 -18.78 2.19 6.25
C ALA A 82 -18.37 1.85 7.70
N LEU A 83 -17.45 2.64 8.23
CA LEU A 83 -16.90 2.52 9.58
C LEU A 83 -17.42 3.69 10.44
N GLU A 84 -17.21 3.61 11.74
CA GLU A 84 -17.36 4.80 12.57
C GLU A 84 -16.22 5.79 12.28
N PRO A 85 -16.49 7.12 12.27
CA PRO A 85 -15.44 8.12 12.17
C PRO A 85 -14.35 7.90 13.21
N MET A 86 -13.09 7.89 12.79
CA MET A 86 -11.98 7.59 13.68
C MET A 86 -10.85 8.63 13.62
N ASN A 87 -10.13 8.74 14.70
CA ASN A 87 -8.94 9.57 14.79
C ASN A 87 -7.77 8.87 14.11
N VAL A 88 -6.98 9.63 13.35
CA VAL A 88 -5.80 9.18 12.62
C VAL A 88 -4.61 10.06 13.04
N ILE A 89 -3.48 9.43 13.37
CA ILE A 89 -2.21 10.11 13.52
C ILE A 89 -1.47 9.97 12.19
N TYR A 90 -1.17 11.10 11.54
CA TYR A 90 -0.39 11.14 10.31
C TYR A 90 0.90 11.92 10.55
N GLN A 91 2.02 11.23 10.53
CA GLN A 91 3.31 11.82 10.76
C GLN A 91 4.11 11.88 9.46
N THR A 92 4.59 13.07 9.10
CA THR A 92 5.41 13.32 7.92
C THR A 92 6.65 14.11 8.28
N ALA A 93 7.76 13.80 7.60
CA ALA A 93 9.01 14.52 7.73
C ALA A 93 9.46 15.19 6.43
N GLU A 94 8.76 14.95 5.33
CA GLU A 94 9.13 15.49 4.01
C GLU A 94 8.18 16.60 3.54
N ASP A 95 6.88 16.44 3.81
CA ASP A 95 5.85 17.35 3.31
C ASP A 95 5.48 18.41 4.36
N GLY A 96 5.39 19.68 3.96
CA GLY A 96 4.91 20.76 4.81
C GLY A 96 3.43 20.60 5.18
N LEU A 97 3.11 20.82 6.46
CA LEU A 97 1.74 20.62 6.93
C LEU A 97 0.75 21.62 6.30
N ALA A 98 1.17 22.89 6.20
CA ALA A 98 0.28 23.98 5.78
C ALA A 98 0.10 24.06 4.26
N ASP A 99 1.15 23.81 3.51
CA ASP A 99 1.19 24.01 2.05
C ASP A 99 0.99 22.74 1.24
N THR A 100 1.16 21.58 1.86
CA THR A 100 1.10 20.30 1.14
C THR A 100 0.09 19.34 1.76
N VAL A 101 0.23 18.98 3.04
CA VAL A 101 -0.59 17.94 3.67
C VAL A 101 -2.03 18.40 3.84
N LYS A 102 -2.26 19.56 4.47
CA LYS A 102 -3.59 20.08 4.73
C LYS A 102 -4.40 20.32 3.44
N PRO A 103 -3.87 20.96 2.40
CA PRO A 103 -4.59 21.11 1.12
C PRO A 103 -4.98 19.78 0.49
N ARG A 104 -4.10 18.76 0.56
CA ARG A 104 -4.42 17.41 0.04
C ARG A 104 -5.51 16.71 0.84
N LEU A 105 -5.52 16.85 2.16
CA LEU A 105 -6.57 16.33 3.04
C LEU A 105 -7.91 17.02 2.78
N GLU A 106 -7.92 18.33 2.61
CA GLU A 106 -9.13 19.12 2.28
C GLU A 106 -9.69 18.71 0.91
N LEU A 107 -8.82 18.56 -0.09
CA LEU A 107 -9.19 18.06 -1.43
C LEU A 107 -9.79 16.64 -1.37
N ALA A 108 -9.24 15.78 -0.51
CA ALA A 108 -9.76 14.43 -0.26
C ALA A 108 -11.04 14.44 0.59
N GLY A 109 -11.48 15.60 1.08
CA GLY A 109 -12.68 15.79 1.85
C GLY A 109 -12.57 15.31 3.30
N ALA A 110 -11.38 15.38 3.92
CA ALA A 110 -11.15 14.95 5.29
C ALA A 110 -11.91 15.79 6.34
N ASP A 111 -12.27 15.14 7.45
CA ASP A 111 -12.49 15.83 8.72
C ASP A 111 -11.16 16.07 9.41
N CYS A 112 -10.56 17.25 9.22
CA CYS A 112 -9.25 17.59 9.76
C CYS A 112 -9.20 17.66 11.29
N GLU A 113 -10.34 17.72 12.00
CA GLU A 113 -10.37 17.65 13.47
C GLU A 113 -9.99 16.24 14.00
N ARG A 114 -10.07 15.23 13.12
CA ARG A 114 -9.74 13.84 13.44
C ARG A 114 -8.39 13.39 12.93
N ILE A 115 -7.64 14.27 12.28
CA ILE A 115 -6.30 13.96 11.77
C ILE A 115 -5.28 14.79 12.53
N MET A 116 -4.44 14.14 13.33
CA MET A 116 -3.48 14.75 14.23
C MET A 116 -2.06 14.46 13.78
N VAL A 117 -1.18 15.37 14.11
CA VAL A 117 0.27 15.30 13.89
C VAL A 117 0.97 15.57 15.21
N ILE A 118 2.03 14.82 15.52
CA ILE A 118 2.88 15.11 16.68
C ILE A 118 3.82 16.25 16.29
N ASP A 119 3.85 17.31 17.08
CA ASP A 119 4.75 18.43 16.83
C ASP A 119 6.21 18.02 17.09
N GLU A 120 7.05 18.27 16.09
CA GLU A 120 8.48 17.96 16.09
C GLU A 120 9.37 19.23 16.16
N SER A 121 8.78 20.41 16.37
CA SER A 121 9.50 21.68 16.36
C SER A 121 10.64 21.73 17.39
N ASP A 122 10.44 21.15 18.55
CA ASP A 122 11.44 21.13 19.63
C ASP A 122 12.39 19.91 19.54
N LYS A 123 11.88 18.77 19.08
CA LYS A 123 12.63 17.51 19.03
C LYS A 123 12.10 16.59 17.97
N SER A 124 12.98 16.17 17.07
CA SER A 124 12.67 15.16 16.04
C SER A 124 12.11 13.88 16.66
N LEU A 125 11.15 13.27 15.99
CA LEU A 125 10.53 12.02 16.39
C LEU A 125 11.36 10.82 15.90
N SER A 126 11.35 9.75 16.68
CA SER A 126 11.86 8.44 16.24
C SER A 126 10.83 7.36 16.44
N MET A 127 10.98 6.20 15.77
CA MET A 127 10.05 5.07 15.89
C MET A 127 9.96 4.46 17.30
N ILE A 128 10.87 4.80 18.19
CA ILE A 128 10.89 4.32 19.58
C ILE A 128 10.57 5.43 20.59
N ASP A 129 10.18 6.60 20.11
CA ASP A 129 9.86 7.76 20.95
C ASP A 129 8.56 7.51 21.75
N GLU A 130 8.59 7.82 23.05
CA GLU A 130 7.44 7.63 23.94
C GLU A 130 6.23 8.49 23.55
N ARG A 131 6.45 9.60 22.85
CA ARG A 131 5.39 10.46 22.32
C ARG A 131 4.44 9.74 21.35
N LEU A 132 4.90 8.66 20.68
CA LEU A 132 4.02 7.84 19.84
C LEU A 132 2.94 7.15 20.69
N GLU A 133 3.34 6.60 21.84
CA GLU A 133 2.41 5.97 22.76
C GLU A 133 1.47 7.00 23.41
N GLU A 134 2.02 8.11 23.88
CA GLU A 134 1.25 9.20 24.46
C GLU A 134 0.20 9.75 23.49
N ALA A 135 0.58 9.92 22.22
CA ALA A 135 -0.35 10.34 21.16
C ALA A 135 -1.49 9.36 20.96
N LEU A 136 -1.22 8.04 20.94
CA LEU A 136 -2.27 7.01 20.85
C LEU A 136 -3.21 7.04 22.04
N VAL A 137 -2.67 7.19 23.26
CA VAL A 137 -3.47 7.28 24.50
C VAL A 137 -4.35 8.51 24.49
N THR A 138 -3.76 9.68 24.16
CA THR A 138 -4.45 10.97 24.21
C THR A 138 -5.54 11.10 23.17
N THR A 139 -5.29 10.59 21.96
CA THR A 139 -6.21 10.76 20.83
C THR A 139 -7.18 9.60 20.64
N GLY A 140 -6.88 8.43 21.20
CA GLY A 140 -7.60 7.20 20.93
C GLY A 140 -7.53 6.78 19.46
N ALA A 141 -6.49 7.21 18.74
CA ALA A 141 -6.36 6.91 17.31
C ALA A 141 -6.22 5.40 17.05
N ARG A 142 -6.95 4.92 16.06
CA ARG A 142 -6.93 3.52 15.62
C ARG A 142 -6.02 3.31 14.40
N VAL A 143 -5.51 4.39 13.83
CA VAL A 143 -4.58 4.38 12.70
C VAL A 143 -3.44 5.37 12.95
N MET A 144 -2.21 4.90 12.73
CA MET A 144 -1.00 5.73 12.75
C MET A 144 -0.22 5.51 11.46
N ILE A 145 0.16 6.58 10.79
CA ILE A 145 0.89 6.56 9.52
C ILE A 145 2.21 7.29 9.73
N LEU A 146 3.34 6.67 9.35
CA LEU A 146 4.67 7.28 9.35
C LEU A 146 5.16 7.39 7.90
N ASP A 147 5.36 8.60 7.39
CA ASP A 147 5.66 8.92 5.99
C ASP A 147 6.84 9.90 5.84
N PRO A 148 8.02 9.48 5.38
CA PRO A 148 8.44 8.09 5.21
C PRO A 148 9.10 7.52 6.47
N ILE A 149 9.09 6.18 6.60
CA ILE A 149 9.70 5.48 7.74
C ILE A 149 11.18 5.83 7.93
N GLN A 150 11.90 6.10 6.84
CA GLN A 150 13.32 6.42 6.85
C GLN A 150 13.65 7.63 7.74
N ALA A 151 12.76 8.60 7.79
CA ALA A 151 12.96 9.81 8.58
C ALA A 151 12.89 9.57 10.11
N TYR A 152 12.24 8.48 10.52
CA TYR A 152 12.01 8.15 11.93
C TYR A 152 12.96 7.09 12.50
N LEU A 153 14.05 6.80 11.81
CA LEU A 153 15.05 5.82 12.26
C LEU A 153 15.93 6.34 13.41
N GLY A 154 16.01 7.64 13.59
CA GLY A 154 16.85 8.28 14.60
C GLY A 154 18.28 8.56 14.09
N GLY A 155 18.90 9.63 14.64
CA GLY A 155 20.23 10.09 14.22
C GLY A 155 21.32 9.04 14.50
N GLY A 156 22.07 8.69 13.46
CA GLY A 156 23.21 7.76 13.55
C GLY A 156 22.88 6.28 13.36
N MET A 157 21.64 5.91 13.10
CA MET A 157 21.27 4.53 12.75
C MET A 157 21.47 4.26 11.27
N ASP A 158 22.09 3.12 10.98
CA ASP A 158 22.22 2.58 9.62
C ASP A 158 21.07 1.59 9.36
N MET A 159 20.22 1.91 8.38
CA MET A 159 19.15 0.99 7.92
C MET A 159 19.66 -0.42 7.54
N ASN A 160 20.94 -0.55 7.26
CA ASN A 160 21.56 -1.82 6.92
C ASN A 160 21.97 -2.64 8.17
N ARG A 161 21.84 -2.09 9.38
CA ARG A 161 22.07 -2.83 10.62
C ARG A 161 20.79 -3.53 11.06
N ALA A 162 20.65 -4.77 10.61
CA ALA A 162 19.49 -5.62 10.80
C ALA A 162 18.96 -5.67 12.25
N ASN A 163 19.82 -5.70 13.24
CA ASN A 163 19.40 -5.82 14.64
C ASN A 163 18.70 -4.56 15.17
N GLU A 164 19.19 -3.37 14.83
CA GLU A 164 18.61 -2.10 15.28
C GLU A 164 17.22 -1.88 14.68
N ALA A 165 17.08 -2.11 13.37
CA ALA A 165 15.82 -2.04 12.66
C ALA A 165 14.77 -3.02 13.22
N ARG A 166 15.20 -4.24 13.59
CA ARG A 166 14.34 -5.27 14.18
C ARG A 166 13.82 -4.87 15.57
N ASP A 167 14.67 -4.31 16.42
CA ASP A 167 14.27 -3.88 17.77
C ASP A 167 13.27 -2.72 17.73
N MET A 168 13.46 -1.77 16.82
CA MET A 168 12.54 -0.64 16.62
C MET A 168 11.18 -1.11 16.11
N THR A 169 11.17 -1.93 15.06
CA THR A 169 9.91 -2.46 14.49
C THR A 169 9.20 -3.39 15.46
N LYS A 170 9.92 -4.11 16.31
CA LYS A 170 9.32 -4.92 17.39
C LYS A 170 8.58 -4.03 18.39
N LYS A 171 9.18 -2.90 18.82
CA LYS A 171 8.53 -1.95 19.73
C LYS A 171 7.27 -1.36 19.10
N LEU A 172 7.32 -0.91 17.84
CA LEU A 172 6.13 -0.45 17.13
C LEU A 172 5.06 -1.54 17.00
N GLY A 173 5.48 -2.79 16.74
CA GLY A 173 4.56 -3.93 16.69
C GLY A 173 3.84 -4.18 18.02
N LEU A 174 4.57 -4.08 19.15
CA LEU A 174 3.97 -4.19 20.49
C LEU A 174 3.02 -3.02 20.77
N LEU A 175 3.36 -1.81 20.33
CA LEU A 175 2.50 -0.64 20.45
C LEU A 175 1.21 -0.83 19.64
N ALA A 176 1.32 -1.28 18.40
CA ALA A 176 0.18 -1.60 17.56
C ALA A 176 -0.76 -2.59 18.25
N GLU A 177 -0.22 -3.68 18.78
CA GLU A 177 -0.99 -4.75 19.43
C GLU A 177 -1.67 -4.25 20.72
N LYS A 178 -0.93 -3.51 21.56
CA LYS A 178 -1.43 -2.98 22.84
C LYS A 178 -2.63 -2.06 22.65
N TYR A 179 -2.60 -1.20 21.63
CA TYR A 179 -3.65 -0.21 21.37
C TYR A 179 -4.62 -0.63 20.26
N LYS A 180 -4.50 -1.85 19.73
CA LYS A 180 -5.27 -2.33 18.57
C LYS A 180 -5.26 -1.32 17.42
N CYS A 181 -4.11 -0.67 17.21
CA CYS A 181 -3.90 0.36 16.21
C CYS A 181 -3.31 -0.27 14.94
N ALA A 182 -3.81 0.09 13.76
CA ALA A 182 -3.16 -0.22 12.51
C ALA A 182 -2.00 0.78 12.29
N ILE A 183 -0.76 0.31 12.31
CA ILE A 183 0.41 1.17 12.05
C ILE A 183 0.87 0.95 10.62
N ILE A 184 0.82 2.01 9.81
CA ILE A 184 1.18 2.02 8.39
C ILE A 184 2.52 2.74 8.24
N LEU A 185 3.48 2.06 7.64
CA LEU A 185 4.83 2.58 7.40
C LEU A 185 5.02 2.78 5.90
N ILE A 186 5.25 4.03 5.49
CA ILE A 186 5.51 4.34 4.09
C ILE A 186 7.00 4.23 3.82
N GLY A 187 7.37 3.47 2.78
CA GLY A 187 8.76 3.25 2.42
C GLY A 187 9.07 3.52 0.95
N HIS A 188 10.28 4.01 0.70
CA HIS A 188 10.83 4.12 -0.64
C HIS A 188 11.57 2.84 -1.00
N MET A 189 11.45 2.40 -2.25
CA MET A 189 12.18 1.25 -2.75
C MET A 189 13.60 1.62 -3.15
N ASN A 190 14.54 0.70 -2.96
CA ASN A 190 15.89 0.85 -3.45
C ASN A 190 15.95 0.56 -4.97
N LYS A 191 16.70 1.38 -5.71
CA LYS A 191 16.89 1.26 -7.17
C LYS A 191 17.75 0.06 -7.59
N ALA A 192 17.96 -0.95 -6.75
CA ALA A 192 18.75 -2.14 -7.11
C ALA A 192 18.02 -2.94 -8.19
N SER A 193 18.52 -2.86 -9.43
CA SER A 193 18.04 -3.64 -10.57
C SER A 193 18.36 -5.12 -10.37
N GLY A 194 17.39 -6.02 -10.61
CA GLY A 194 17.60 -7.46 -10.69
C GLY A 194 17.04 -8.31 -9.54
N ASN A 195 16.54 -7.73 -8.46
CA ASN A 195 15.91 -8.48 -7.37
C ASN A 195 14.39 -8.63 -7.57
N LYS A 196 13.83 -9.75 -7.08
CA LYS A 196 12.37 -9.96 -7.04
C LYS A 196 11.68 -8.83 -6.27
N ALA A 197 10.42 -8.56 -6.59
CA ALA A 197 9.58 -7.52 -5.98
C ALA A 197 9.68 -7.44 -4.45
N ALA A 198 9.69 -8.59 -3.79
CA ALA A 198 9.81 -8.71 -2.35
C ALA A 198 11.15 -8.20 -1.78
N TYR A 199 12.21 -8.12 -2.58
CA TYR A 199 13.56 -7.76 -2.14
C TYR A 199 14.01 -6.36 -2.54
N ARG A 200 13.22 -5.63 -3.34
CA ARG A 200 13.45 -4.21 -3.63
C ARG A 200 13.02 -3.27 -2.49
N GLY A 201 12.44 -3.83 -1.43
CA GLY A 201 11.96 -3.08 -0.28
C GLY A 201 13.04 -2.35 0.48
N MET A 202 12.60 -1.41 1.29
CA MET A 202 13.36 -0.51 2.17
C MET A 202 14.64 -1.13 2.74
N GLY A 203 15.78 -0.93 2.14
CA GLY A 203 17.16 -1.15 2.62
C GLY A 203 17.44 -2.35 3.53
N SER A 204 16.56 -2.69 4.44
CA SER A 204 16.67 -3.81 5.38
C SER A 204 15.57 -4.83 5.15
N ILE A 205 15.95 -6.07 4.91
CA ILE A 205 15.08 -7.27 4.90
C ILE A 205 14.28 -7.36 6.21
N ASP A 206 14.77 -6.78 7.30
CA ASP A 206 14.18 -6.89 8.63
C ASP A 206 12.87 -6.09 8.78
N PHE A 207 12.73 -4.94 8.14
CA PHE A 207 11.44 -4.22 8.11
C PHE A 207 10.37 -5.06 7.40
N PHE A 208 10.73 -5.63 6.25
CA PHE A 208 9.86 -6.53 5.51
C PHE A 208 9.50 -7.77 6.34
N ALA A 209 10.46 -8.32 7.11
CA ALA A 209 10.26 -9.52 7.91
C ALA A 209 9.24 -9.31 9.04
N VAL A 210 9.27 -8.16 9.73
CA VAL A 210 8.41 -7.86 10.89
C VAL A 210 6.99 -7.50 10.47
N ALA A 211 6.80 -6.79 9.36
CA ALA A 211 5.48 -6.42 8.85
C ALA A 211 4.65 -7.67 8.53
N ARG A 212 3.37 -7.65 8.88
CA ARG A 212 2.43 -8.74 8.59
C ARG A 212 1.79 -8.63 7.22
N SER A 213 1.68 -7.43 6.71
CA SER A 213 1.25 -7.11 5.35
C SER A 213 2.23 -6.15 4.70
N VAL A 214 2.53 -6.36 3.42
CA VAL A 214 3.32 -5.44 2.61
C VAL A 214 2.62 -5.22 1.29
N ILE A 215 2.42 -3.95 0.97
CA ILE A 215 1.70 -3.48 -0.20
C ILE A 215 2.68 -2.74 -1.10
N LEU A 216 2.72 -3.08 -2.36
CA LEU A 216 3.43 -2.38 -3.41
C LEU A 216 2.47 -1.40 -4.08
N VAL A 217 2.89 -0.15 -4.21
CA VAL A 217 2.22 0.86 -5.03
C VAL A 217 3.16 1.23 -6.16
N GLY A 218 2.68 1.22 -7.39
CA GLY A 218 3.50 1.56 -8.54
C GLY A 218 2.69 2.07 -9.71
N ARG A 219 3.36 2.73 -10.65
CA ARG A 219 2.74 3.24 -11.88
C ARG A 219 2.45 2.10 -12.84
N ILE A 220 1.37 2.26 -13.57
CA ILE A 220 1.09 1.42 -14.75
C ILE A 220 1.65 2.16 -15.96
N GLU A 221 2.69 1.61 -16.59
CA GLU A 221 3.52 2.32 -17.58
C GLU A 221 2.70 2.88 -18.75
N GLU A 222 1.73 2.11 -19.23
CA GLU A 222 0.89 2.51 -20.37
C GLU A 222 -0.28 3.42 -19.98
N GLU A 223 -0.57 3.55 -18.70
CA GLU A 223 -1.63 4.39 -18.14
C GLU A 223 -1.05 5.31 -17.05
N PRO A 224 -0.33 6.40 -17.45
CA PRO A 224 0.50 7.18 -16.51
C PRO A 224 -0.28 7.83 -15.36
N ASN A 225 -1.59 7.94 -15.46
CA ASN A 225 -2.47 8.42 -14.38
C ASN A 225 -2.94 7.29 -13.44
N LEU A 226 -2.77 6.02 -13.83
CA LEU A 226 -3.13 4.89 -12.99
C LEU A 226 -1.97 4.43 -12.12
N ARG A 227 -2.35 3.98 -10.93
CA ARG A 227 -1.46 3.36 -9.94
C ARG A 227 -2.03 2.05 -9.52
N ALA A 228 -1.20 1.03 -9.50
CA ALA A 228 -1.55 -0.29 -8.96
C ALA A 228 -1.24 -0.37 -7.47
N VAL A 229 -2.08 -1.11 -6.74
CA VAL A 229 -1.93 -1.48 -5.33
C VAL A 229 -1.92 -2.99 -5.26
N VAL A 230 -0.75 -3.58 -5.03
CA VAL A 230 -0.56 -5.04 -5.07
C VAL A 230 0.01 -5.52 -3.74
N GLN A 231 -0.62 -6.50 -3.13
CA GLN A 231 -0.10 -7.11 -1.92
C GLN A 231 1.02 -8.09 -2.27
N ILE A 232 2.20 -7.91 -1.66
CA ILE A 232 3.40 -8.73 -1.92
C ILE A 232 3.81 -9.60 -0.72
N LYS A 233 3.18 -9.35 0.43
CA LYS A 233 3.28 -10.18 1.63
C LYS A 233 1.98 -10.10 2.42
N ASN A 234 1.50 -11.25 2.87
CA ASN A 234 0.46 -11.38 3.88
C ASN A 234 0.69 -12.67 4.69
N ASN A 235 0.82 -12.53 6.00
CA ASN A 235 1.02 -13.67 6.90
C ASN A 235 -0.27 -14.06 7.65
N LEU A 236 -1.39 -13.38 7.38
CA LEU A 236 -2.59 -13.44 8.19
C LEU A 236 -3.82 -13.89 7.41
N ALA A 237 -3.78 -13.74 6.08
CA ALA A 237 -4.84 -14.15 5.16
C ALA A 237 -4.26 -14.45 3.77
N GLU A 238 -5.08 -14.92 2.84
CA GLU A 238 -4.75 -14.98 1.43
C GLU A 238 -4.55 -13.56 0.86
N PHE A 239 -3.82 -13.44 -0.24
CA PHE A 239 -3.60 -12.16 -0.89
C PHE A 239 -4.92 -11.58 -1.41
N GLY A 240 -5.09 -10.28 -1.20
CA GLY A 240 -6.19 -9.54 -1.81
C GLY A 240 -6.02 -9.40 -3.32
N HIS A 241 -7.15 -9.25 -4.03
CA HIS A 241 -7.11 -8.88 -5.44
C HIS A 241 -6.40 -7.54 -5.60
N PRO A 242 -5.45 -7.43 -6.54
CA PRO A 242 -4.82 -6.16 -6.84
C PRO A 242 -5.87 -5.09 -7.16
N LYS A 243 -5.57 -3.86 -6.82
CA LYS A 243 -6.46 -2.73 -7.04
C LYS A 243 -5.75 -1.62 -7.80
N ALA A 244 -6.51 -0.73 -8.39
CA ALA A 244 -5.98 0.47 -9.01
C ALA A 244 -6.67 1.73 -8.49
N PHE A 245 -5.93 2.85 -8.56
CA PHE A 245 -6.48 4.19 -8.39
C PHE A 245 -5.90 5.13 -9.43
N GLN A 246 -6.67 6.13 -9.78
CA GLN A 246 -6.29 7.17 -10.71
C GLN A 246 -5.89 8.44 -9.95
N LEU A 247 -4.82 9.07 -10.43
CA LEU A 247 -4.43 10.44 -10.05
C LEU A 247 -4.57 11.34 -11.25
N SER A 248 -5.42 12.35 -11.15
CA SER A 248 -5.67 13.33 -12.21
C SER A 248 -5.78 14.74 -11.61
N GLU A 249 -6.01 15.73 -12.45
CA GLU A 249 -6.32 17.10 -12.02
C GLU A 249 -7.56 17.16 -11.11
N ASN A 250 -8.47 16.19 -11.25
CA ASN A 250 -9.68 16.06 -10.42
C ASN A 250 -9.40 15.33 -9.08
N GLY A 251 -8.12 15.05 -8.77
CA GLY A 251 -7.73 14.38 -7.53
C GLY A 251 -7.60 12.87 -7.66
N PHE A 252 -7.85 12.19 -6.54
CA PHE A 252 -7.75 10.74 -6.38
C PHE A 252 -9.09 10.05 -6.65
N GLN A 253 -9.08 8.96 -7.40
CA GLN A 253 -10.25 8.13 -7.64
C GLN A 253 -9.89 6.64 -7.61
N TRP A 254 -10.58 5.85 -6.80
CA TRP A 254 -10.51 4.39 -6.85
C TRP A 254 -11.09 3.86 -8.16
N MET A 255 -10.38 2.92 -8.78
CA MET A 255 -10.81 2.21 -9.99
C MET A 255 -11.32 0.79 -9.68
N GLY A 256 -11.16 0.34 -8.43
CA GLY A 256 -11.56 -1.00 -8.00
C GLY A 256 -10.50 -2.07 -8.25
N ASP A 257 -10.97 -3.31 -8.41
CA ASP A 257 -10.11 -4.46 -8.69
C ASP A 257 -9.44 -4.32 -10.06
N TYR A 258 -8.16 -4.74 -10.15
CA TYR A 258 -7.36 -4.57 -11.34
C TYR A 258 -6.41 -5.74 -11.52
N GLU A 259 -6.43 -6.36 -12.69
CA GLU A 259 -5.59 -7.52 -13.00
C GLU A 259 -4.14 -7.11 -13.30
N ILE A 260 -3.29 -7.18 -12.29
CA ILE A 260 -1.86 -6.88 -12.39
C ILE A 260 -1.07 -7.62 -11.30
N THR A 261 0.14 -8.04 -11.63
CA THR A 261 1.07 -8.66 -10.68
C THR A 261 2.12 -7.68 -10.20
N ALA A 262 2.77 -7.99 -9.07
CA ALA A 262 3.86 -7.19 -8.54
C ALA A 262 5.06 -7.11 -9.51
N ASP A 263 5.36 -8.19 -10.23
CA ASP A 263 6.46 -8.22 -11.20
C ASP A 263 6.17 -7.31 -12.41
N GLU A 264 4.93 -7.24 -12.84
CA GLU A 264 4.48 -6.32 -13.89
C GLU A 264 4.59 -4.86 -13.46
N VAL A 265 4.19 -4.54 -12.24
CA VAL A 265 4.33 -3.19 -11.66
C VAL A 265 5.79 -2.77 -11.61
N LEU A 266 6.69 -3.68 -11.20
CA LEU A 266 8.12 -3.38 -11.04
C LEU A 266 8.92 -3.44 -12.35
N GLY A 267 8.46 -4.22 -13.31
CA GLY A 267 9.07 -4.36 -14.63
C GLY A 267 8.59 -3.35 -15.65
N GLY A 268 7.60 -2.52 -15.33
CA GLY A 268 6.95 -1.62 -16.28
C GLY A 268 6.18 -2.37 -17.39
N VAL A 269 5.90 -3.65 -17.20
CA VAL A 269 5.20 -4.48 -18.19
C VAL A 269 3.71 -4.48 -17.88
N VAL A 270 2.91 -3.99 -18.81
CA VAL A 270 1.45 -4.04 -18.70
C VAL A 270 0.97 -5.48 -18.80
N PRO A 271 0.02 -5.90 -17.95
CA PRO A 271 -0.54 -7.24 -17.99
C PRO A 271 -1.12 -7.57 -19.36
N LYS A 272 -0.70 -8.68 -19.92
CA LYS A 272 -1.27 -9.18 -21.18
C LYS A 272 -2.79 -9.38 -21.10
N GLY A 273 -3.32 -9.71 -19.91
CA GLY A 273 -4.74 -9.97 -19.68
C GLY A 273 -5.62 -8.72 -19.84
N ASN A 274 -5.20 -7.57 -19.31
CA ASN A 274 -6.02 -6.35 -19.37
C ASN A 274 -6.13 -5.79 -20.80
N LYS A 275 -5.05 -5.83 -21.57
CA LYS A 275 -5.09 -5.46 -23.00
C LYS A 275 -5.97 -6.38 -23.82
N GLN A 276 -5.95 -7.66 -23.47
CA GLN A 276 -6.71 -8.68 -24.17
C GLN A 276 -8.21 -8.56 -23.83
N GLU A 277 -8.55 -8.29 -22.58
CA GLU A 277 -9.94 -8.02 -22.18
C GLU A 277 -10.47 -6.69 -22.78
N LYS A 278 -9.67 -5.62 -22.79
CA LYS A 278 -10.01 -4.38 -23.52
C LYS A 278 -10.26 -4.66 -25.02
N ALA A 279 -9.41 -5.49 -25.63
CA ALA A 279 -9.58 -5.86 -27.01
C ALA A 279 -10.87 -6.70 -27.23
N LYS A 280 -11.18 -7.62 -26.32
CA LYS A 280 -12.43 -8.39 -26.37
C LYS A 280 -13.65 -7.50 -26.15
N GLN A 281 -13.58 -6.56 -25.22
CA GLN A 281 -14.66 -5.61 -24.96
C GLN A 281 -14.91 -4.72 -26.17
N LEU A 282 -13.86 -4.17 -26.79
CA LEU A 282 -13.96 -3.40 -28.04
C LEU A 282 -14.64 -4.20 -29.14
N LEU A 283 -14.25 -5.49 -29.30
CA LEU A 283 -14.87 -6.37 -30.31
C LEU A 283 -16.33 -6.68 -30.01
N ARG A 284 -16.73 -6.78 -28.73
CA ARG A 284 -18.15 -6.95 -28.35
C ARG A 284 -18.96 -5.68 -28.59
N GLU A 285 -18.42 -4.52 -28.27
CA GLU A 285 -19.05 -3.21 -28.53
C GLU A 285 -19.26 -2.98 -30.05
N LEU A 286 -18.26 -3.34 -30.86
CA LEU A 286 -18.41 -3.30 -32.33
C LEU A 286 -19.47 -4.29 -32.82
N ALA A 287 -19.57 -5.47 -32.22
CA ALA A 287 -20.58 -6.45 -32.57
C ALA A 287 -22.03 -6.03 -32.27
N GLU A 288 -22.24 -5.09 -31.31
CA GLU A 288 -23.54 -4.51 -31.03
C GLU A 288 -24.02 -3.58 -32.15
N THR A 289 -23.08 -2.94 -32.85
CA THR A 289 -23.37 -1.99 -33.92
C THR A 289 -23.32 -2.60 -35.31
N GLU A 290 -22.38 -3.50 -35.55
CA GLU A 290 -22.15 -4.07 -36.87
C GLU A 290 -21.82 -5.57 -36.82
N LYS A 291 -22.52 -6.36 -37.61
CA LYS A 291 -22.31 -7.82 -37.69
C LYS A 291 -21.09 -8.23 -38.51
N LYS A 292 -20.61 -7.36 -39.39
CA LYS A 292 -19.51 -7.62 -40.31
C LYS A 292 -18.75 -6.31 -40.51
N VAL A 293 -17.52 -6.25 -40.01
CA VAL A 293 -16.69 -5.02 -40.02
C VAL A 293 -15.41 -5.26 -40.83
N LEU A 294 -14.99 -4.26 -41.58
CA LEU A 294 -13.74 -4.29 -42.35
C LEU A 294 -12.54 -4.50 -41.39
N SER A 295 -11.68 -5.47 -41.71
CA SER A 295 -10.48 -5.73 -40.89
C SER A 295 -9.61 -4.50 -40.70
N LYS A 296 -9.51 -3.62 -41.70
CA LYS A 296 -8.74 -2.38 -41.62
C LYS A 296 -9.34 -1.43 -40.59
N ASP A 297 -10.64 -1.23 -40.61
CA ASP A 297 -11.33 -0.29 -39.72
C ASP A 297 -11.22 -0.77 -38.25
N ILE A 298 -11.33 -2.09 -38.00
CA ILE A 298 -11.10 -2.66 -36.67
C ILE A 298 -9.67 -2.40 -36.17
N PHE A 299 -8.66 -2.51 -37.04
CA PHE A 299 -7.28 -2.21 -36.66
C PHE A 299 -7.06 -0.71 -36.38
N ASP A 300 -7.71 0.18 -37.17
CA ASP A 300 -7.60 1.62 -36.98
C ASP A 300 -8.29 2.06 -35.67
N ILE A 301 -9.50 1.56 -35.40
CA ILE A 301 -10.21 1.78 -34.12
C ILE A 301 -9.40 1.24 -32.95
N ALA A 302 -8.89 0.01 -33.05
CA ALA A 302 -8.07 -0.58 -31.98
C ALA A 302 -6.81 0.24 -31.67
N LYS A 303 -6.18 0.81 -32.70
CA LYS A 303 -5.02 1.68 -32.58
C LYS A 303 -5.35 2.98 -31.82
N GLU A 304 -6.52 3.59 -32.10
CA GLU A 304 -7.01 4.77 -31.36
C GLU A 304 -7.26 4.47 -29.88
N HIS A 305 -7.62 3.21 -29.55
CA HIS A 305 -7.81 2.74 -28.17
C HIS A 305 -6.52 2.16 -27.54
N GLY A 306 -5.35 2.37 -28.17
CA GLY A 306 -4.06 1.89 -27.65
C GLY A 306 -3.88 0.36 -27.69
N ILE A 307 -4.71 -0.37 -28.47
CA ILE A 307 -4.66 -1.82 -28.59
C ILE A 307 -3.77 -2.23 -29.77
N SER A 308 -2.72 -3.02 -29.49
CA SER A 308 -1.81 -3.48 -30.53
C SER A 308 -2.49 -4.50 -31.46
N LYS A 309 -2.06 -4.55 -32.74
CA LYS A 309 -2.55 -5.55 -33.70
C LYS A 309 -2.44 -6.98 -33.19
N ARG A 310 -1.34 -7.30 -32.49
CA ARG A 310 -1.10 -8.63 -31.90
C ARG A 310 -2.13 -8.95 -30.81
N THR A 311 -2.42 -8.01 -29.94
CA THR A 311 -3.41 -8.17 -28.84
C THR A 311 -4.80 -8.38 -29.42
N LEU A 312 -5.15 -7.60 -30.44
CA LEU A 312 -6.43 -7.70 -31.13
C LEU A 312 -6.62 -9.06 -31.84
N GLU A 313 -5.57 -9.57 -32.50
CA GLU A 313 -5.61 -10.90 -33.16
C GLU A 313 -5.73 -12.05 -32.15
N LEU A 314 -5.12 -11.91 -30.96
CA LEU A 314 -5.29 -12.87 -29.87
C LEU A 314 -6.73 -12.85 -29.35
N ALA A 315 -7.29 -11.67 -29.09
CA ALA A 315 -8.68 -11.52 -28.67
C ALA A 315 -9.67 -12.08 -29.71
N LYS A 316 -9.43 -11.83 -31.00
CA LYS A 316 -10.19 -12.42 -32.12
C LYS A 316 -10.19 -13.94 -32.04
N THR A 317 -9.01 -14.54 -31.84
CA THR A 317 -8.85 -16.00 -31.78
C THR A 317 -9.63 -16.60 -30.60
N GLU A 318 -9.52 -15.99 -29.41
CA GLU A 318 -10.21 -16.44 -28.20
C GLU A 318 -11.74 -16.26 -28.28
N LEU A 319 -12.21 -15.20 -28.93
CA LEU A 319 -13.64 -14.99 -29.19
C LEU A 319 -14.17 -15.83 -30.38
N GLY A 320 -13.31 -16.58 -31.04
CA GLY A 320 -13.72 -17.42 -32.15
C GLY A 320 -14.18 -16.68 -33.42
N ILE A 321 -13.78 -15.41 -33.54
CA ILE A 321 -14.14 -14.53 -34.66
C ILE A 321 -13.44 -15.01 -35.94
N LYS A 322 -14.22 -15.25 -36.99
CA LYS A 322 -13.71 -15.68 -38.30
C LYS A 322 -13.52 -14.49 -39.23
N ALA A 323 -12.38 -14.46 -39.92
CA ALA A 323 -12.17 -13.53 -41.02
C ALA A 323 -12.76 -14.14 -42.31
N VAL A 324 -13.50 -13.35 -43.04
CA VAL A 324 -14.15 -13.75 -44.31
C VAL A 324 -13.68 -12.80 -45.41
N LYS A 325 -13.24 -13.36 -46.53
CA LYS A 325 -12.83 -12.56 -47.69
C LYS A 325 -14.06 -12.37 -48.60
N ASP A 326 -14.37 -11.15 -48.92
CA ASP A 326 -15.44 -10.79 -49.86
C ASP A 326 -14.82 -9.88 -50.94
N THR A 327 -14.92 -10.35 -52.20
CA THR A 327 -14.19 -9.80 -53.37
C THR A 327 -12.68 -9.75 -53.09
N ASP A 328 -12.07 -8.61 -52.82
CA ASP A 328 -10.63 -8.48 -52.49
C ASP A 328 -10.36 -7.92 -51.08
N VAL A 329 -11.37 -7.82 -50.24
CA VAL A 329 -11.30 -7.20 -48.93
C VAL A 329 -11.62 -8.21 -47.81
N TRP A 330 -10.90 -8.08 -46.69
CA TRP A 330 -11.10 -8.93 -45.53
C TRP A 330 -12.02 -8.26 -44.49
N TYR A 331 -13.00 -9.03 -44.02
CA TYR A 331 -13.95 -8.67 -42.96
C TYR A 331 -13.85 -9.62 -41.79
N TRP A 332 -14.16 -9.13 -40.59
CA TRP A 332 -14.39 -9.96 -39.44
C TRP A 332 -15.88 -10.14 -39.22
N ASN A 333 -16.30 -11.40 -39.04
CA ASN A 333 -17.69 -11.74 -38.77
C ASN A 333 -17.91 -11.77 -37.26
N LEU A 334 -18.68 -10.79 -36.76
CA LEU A 334 -18.97 -10.58 -35.34
C LEU A 334 -20.34 -11.09 -34.90
N GLU A 335 -21.12 -11.76 -35.82
CA GLU A 335 -22.51 -12.21 -35.57
C GLU A 335 -22.69 -13.11 -34.36
N ASN A 336 -21.68 -13.87 -33.97
CA ASN A 336 -21.74 -14.85 -32.87
C ASN A 336 -21.16 -14.31 -31.54
N LEU A 337 -20.83 -13.03 -31.47
CA LEU A 337 -20.38 -12.39 -30.23
C LEU A 337 -21.64 -11.93 -29.45
N LYS A 338 -21.90 -12.61 -28.34
CA LYS A 338 -22.91 -12.22 -27.35
C LYS A 338 -22.21 -11.80 -26.07
#